data_d69557446c4d354ea0f45e02cd8fcf88
#
_entry.id   d69557446c4d354ea0f45e02cd8fcf88
#
_cell.length_a   1.000
_cell.length_b   1.000
_cell.length_c   1.000
_cell.angle_alpha   90.00
_cell.angle_beta   90.00
_cell.angle_gamma   90.00
#
_symmetry.space_group_name_H-M   'P 1'
#
loop_
_entity.id
_entity.type
_entity.pdbx_description
1 polymer ?
#
loop_
_entity_poly.entity_id
_entity_poly.type
_entity_poly.pdbx_seq_one_letter_code
_entity_poly.pdbx_strand_id
1 'polypeptide(L)'
;MRAAEGLPAELVYAGFSLGVLPAQMLAQTRAGARGALPFYSCVPVSEFSSEWPKGVPVQVHGMDADPIFVGEGDIDAARALVAEADQAELFLYFGDQHYFADSSLPSYDADASAILIQRVLDFLAAR
;
A
#
# COMPACT_ATOMS: atom_id res chain seq x y z
N MET A 1 14.24 7.27 -8.86
CA MET A 1 13.29 7.70 -9.92
C MET A 1 13.43 9.18 -10.20
N ARG A 2 13.66 9.52 -11.44
CA ARG A 2 13.84 10.92 -11.83
C ARG A 2 12.65 11.81 -11.51
N ALA A 3 11.45 11.31 -11.71
CA ALA A 3 10.23 12.07 -11.45
C ALA A 3 10.12 12.53 -9.99
N ALA A 4 10.72 11.83 -9.05
CA ALA A 4 10.67 12.16 -7.64
C ALA A 4 11.73 13.19 -7.21
N GLU A 5 12.76 13.43 -8.02
CA GLU A 5 13.88 14.31 -7.65
C GLU A 5 13.44 15.76 -7.40
N GLY A 6 12.41 16.21 -8.10
CA GLY A 6 11.85 17.56 -7.93
C GLY A 6 10.82 17.69 -6.81
N LEU A 7 10.53 16.61 -6.07
CA LEU A 7 9.53 16.60 -5.01
C LEU A 7 10.17 16.77 -3.63
N PRO A 8 9.42 17.28 -2.64
CA PRO A 8 9.88 17.28 -1.25
C PRO A 8 10.28 15.88 -0.80
N ALA A 9 11.20 15.78 0.17
CA ALA A 9 11.62 14.49 0.73
C ALA A 9 10.54 13.88 1.64
N GLU A 10 9.80 14.73 2.35
CA GLU A 10 8.84 14.30 3.37
C GLU A 10 7.46 14.04 2.76
N LEU A 11 7.29 12.87 2.15
CA LEU A 11 6.06 12.48 1.46
C LEU A 11 5.55 11.13 1.92
N VAL A 12 4.23 10.96 1.83
CA VAL A 12 3.58 9.65 1.83
C VAL A 12 3.42 9.22 0.37
N TYR A 13 3.84 8.01 0.06
CA TYR A 13 3.76 7.45 -1.30
C TYR A 13 2.59 6.48 -1.38
N ALA A 14 1.68 6.73 -2.31
CA ALA A 14 0.51 5.89 -2.54
C ALA A 14 0.53 5.35 -3.97
N GLY A 15 0.08 4.12 -4.14
CA GLY A 15 -0.03 3.51 -5.47
C GLY A 15 -1.13 2.48 -5.49
N PHE A 16 -1.73 2.30 -6.67
CA PHE A 16 -2.83 1.38 -6.90
C PHE A 16 -2.38 0.29 -7.85
N SER A 17 -2.49 -0.97 -7.42
CA SER A 17 -2.12 -2.13 -8.24
C SER A 17 -0.68 -2.01 -8.77
N LEU A 18 -0.49 -1.93 -10.07
CA LEU A 18 0.84 -1.80 -10.68
C LEU A 18 1.58 -0.53 -10.22
N GLY A 19 0.86 0.53 -9.86
CA GLY A 19 1.43 1.75 -9.31
C GLY A 19 2.07 1.57 -7.95
N VAL A 20 1.85 0.45 -7.26
CA VAL A 20 2.51 0.12 -5.99
C VAL A 20 4.02 -0.06 -6.19
N LEU A 21 4.46 -0.57 -7.34
CA LEU A 21 5.90 -0.76 -7.62
C LEU A 21 6.70 0.52 -7.40
N PRO A 22 6.43 1.63 -8.12
CA PRO A 22 7.18 2.86 -7.87
C PRO A 22 6.90 3.48 -6.50
N ALA A 23 5.69 3.41 -6.00
CA ALA A 23 5.35 3.98 -4.69
C ALA A 23 6.11 3.27 -3.57
N GLN A 24 6.12 1.96 -3.56
CA GLN A 24 6.84 1.17 -2.56
C GLN A 24 8.35 1.37 -2.69
N MET A 25 8.87 1.38 -3.92
CA MET A 25 10.30 1.63 -4.14
C MET A 25 10.73 2.97 -3.54
N LEU A 26 9.97 4.02 -3.79
CA LEU A 26 10.27 5.35 -3.24
C LEU A 26 10.17 5.37 -1.72
N ALA A 27 9.15 4.74 -1.14
CA ALA A 27 8.99 4.66 0.31
C ALA A 27 10.16 3.92 0.96
N GLN A 28 10.68 2.87 0.30
CA GLN A 28 11.78 2.08 0.84
C GLN A 28 13.15 2.74 0.66
N THR A 29 13.34 3.52 -0.39
CA THR A 29 14.68 3.96 -0.80
C THR A 29 14.91 5.46 -0.68
N ARG A 30 13.86 6.27 -0.69
CA ARG A 30 14.02 7.71 -0.63
C ARG A 30 14.07 8.20 0.82
N ALA A 31 15.13 8.93 1.18
CA ALA A 31 15.30 9.47 2.51
C ALA A 31 14.15 10.44 2.87
N GLY A 32 13.67 10.37 4.10
CA GLY A 32 12.63 11.27 4.60
C GLY A 32 11.20 10.81 4.30
N ALA A 33 10.99 9.64 3.71
CA ALA A 33 9.65 9.11 3.46
C ALA A 33 8.83 9.06 4.74
N ARG A 34 7.58 9.52 4.69
CA ARG A 34 6.69 9.60 5.85
C ARG A 34 5.66 8.48 5.91
N GLY A 35 5.58 7.67 4.89
CA GLY A 35 4.66 6.54 4.87
C GLY A 35 4.43 5.99 3.49
N ALA A 36 3.75 4.85 3.44
CA ALA A 36 3.36 4.20 2.20
C ALA A 36 1.93 3.68 2.30
N LEU A 37 1.19 3.82 1.21
CA LEU A 37 -0.19 3.32 1.07
C LEU A 37 -0.29 2.47 -0.20
N PRO A 38 0.08 1.19 -0.12
CA PRO A 38 -0.15 0.25 -1.23
C PRO A 38 -1.62 -0.20 -1.27
N PHE A 39 -2.26 0.01 -2.42
CA PHE A 39 -3.64 -0.42 -2.64
C PHE A 39 -3.68 -1.58 -3.64
N TYR A 40 -4.29 -2.68 -3.28
CA TYR A 40 -4.55 -3.87 -4.11
C TYR A 40 -3.31 -4.67 -4.51
N SER A 41 -2.15 -4.30 -4.02
CA SER A 41 -0.88 -4.96 -4.34
C SER A 41 0.13 -4.75 -3.22
N CYS A 42 1.13 -5.59 -3.18
CA CYS A 42 2.30 -5.42 -2.32
C CYS A 42 3.46 -6.21 -2.93
N VAL A 43 4.64 -5.61 -2.89
CA VAL A 43 5.85 -6.22 -3.46
C VAL A 43 6.74 -6.68 -2.31
N PRO A 44 7.43 -7.82 -2.44
CA PRO A 44 8.41 -8.21 -1.43
C PRO A 44 9.43 -7.10 -1.17
N VAL A 45 9.72 -6.85 0.10
CA VAL A 45 10.66 -5.79 0.50
C VAL A 45 12.01 -5.97 -0.18
N SER A 46 12.44 -7.22 -0.34
CA SER A 46 13.73 -7.58 -0.96
C SER A 46 13.90 -7.12 -2.40
N GLU A 47 12.82 -6.74 -3.09
CA GLU A 47 12.90 -6.20 -4.45
C GLU A 47 13.61 -4.85 -4.50
N PHE A 48 13.60 -4.08 -3.41
CA PHE A 48 14.12 -2.72 -3.41
C PHE A 48 15.22 -2.47 -2.37
N SER A 49 15.22 -3.19 -1.26
CA SER A 49 16.21 -3.02 -0.19
C SER A 49 16.27 -4.28 0.68
N SER A 50 17.25 -4.34 1.59
CA SER A 50 17.42 -5.51 2.46
C SER A 50 16.33 -5.61 3.54
N GLU A 51 15.76 -4.47 3.95
CA GLU A 51 14.71 -4.41 4.96
C GLU A 51 13.84 -3.18 4.78
N TRP A 52 12.65 -3.20 5.39
CA TRP A 52 11.79 -2.03 5.41
C TRP A 52 12.40 -0.95 6.32
N PRO A 53 12.47 0.32 5.86
CA PRO A 53 13.10 1.37 6.65
C PRO A 53 12.35 1.65 7.95
N LYS A 54 13.10 1.85 9.02
CA LYS A 54 12.54 2.17 10.32
C LYS A 54 11.87 3.54 10.30
N GLY A 55 10.73 3.65 10.98
CA GLY A 55 10.02 4.91 11.09
C GLY A 55 9.20 5.29 9.86
N VAL A 56 9.07 4.41 8.88
CA VAL A 56 8.21 4.61 7.72
C VAL A 56 6.97 3.72 7.87
N PRO A 57 5.84 4.26 8.34
CA PRO A 57 4.62 3.46 8.49
C PRO A 57 4.05 3.08 7.13
N VAL A 58 3.38 1.95 7.09
CA VAL A 58 2.77 1.41 5.86
C VAL A 58 1.43 0.78 6.16
N GLN A 59 0.46 1.03 5.29
CA GLN A 59 -0.89 0.48 5.41
C GLN A 59 -1.30 -0.09 4.06
N VAL A 60 -1.42 -1.42 3.99
CA VAL A 60 -1.78 -2.15 2.78
C VAL A 60 -3.27 -2.47 2.80
N HIS A 61 -3.96 -2.27 1.69
CA HIS A 61 -5.38 -2.55 1.54
C HIS A 61 -5.63 -3.49 0.37
N GLY A 62 -6.47 -4.50 0.57
CA GLY A 62 -6.87 -5.43 -0.49
C GLY A 62 -8.05 -6.29 -0.06
N MET A 63 -8.75 -6.88 -1.02
CA MET A 63 -9.83 -7.83 -0.73
C MET A 63 -9.27 -9.24 -0.53
N ASP A 64 -9.85 -9.97 0.42
CA ASP A 64 -9.35 -11.28 0.87
C ASP A 64 -9.53 -12.41 -0.14
N ALA A 65 -10.35 -12.20 -1.16
CA ALA A 65 -10.57 -13.16 -2.24
C ALA A 65 -10.28 -12.56 -3.64
N ASP A 66 -9.59 -11.42 -3.71
CA ASP A 66 -9.13 -10.83 -4.97
C ASP A 66 -8.14 -11.79 -5.64
N PRO A 67 -8.47 -12.33 -6.85
CA PRO A 67 -7.59 -13.31 -7.50
C PRO A 67 -6.20 -12.78 -7.82
N ILE A 68 -6.06 -11.48 -8.03
CA ILE A 68 -4.77 -10.86 -8.33
C ILE A 68 -3.98 -10.69 -7.03
N PHE A 69 -4.56 -10.07 -6.03
CA PHE A 69 -3.88 -9.81 -4.75
C PHE A 69 -3.52 -11.10 -4.01
N VAL A 70 -4.43 -12.06 -3.99
CA VAL A 70 -4.22 -13.34 -3.30
C VAL A 70 -3.48 -14.34 -4.20
N GLY A 71 -3.92 -14.47 -5.46
CA GLY A 71 -3.42 -15.51 -6.36
C GLY A 71 -2.02 -15.26 -6.89
N GLU A 72 -1.56 -14.02 -6.93
CA GLU A 72 -0.23 -13.67 -7.44
C GLU A 72 0.80 -13.43 -6.33
N GLY A 73 0.45 -13.72 -5.08
CA GLY A 73 1.40 -13.68 -3.96
C GLY A 73 1.53 -12.34 -3.26
N ASP A 74 0.82 -11.31 -3.68
CA ASP A 74 0.90 -9.98 -3.09
C ASP A 74 0.47 -9.97 -1.61
N ILE A 75 -0.54 -10.76 -1.28
CA ILE A 75 -1.01 -10.87 0.11
C ILE A 75 0.07 -11.48 1.02
N ASP A 76 0.85 -12.43 0.49
CA ASP A 76 1.94 -13.02 1.25
C ASP A 76 3.07 -12.03 1.49
N ALA A 77 3.37 -11.20 0.48
CA ALA A 77 4.33 -10.10 0.63
C ALA A 77 3.87 -9.10 1.68
N ALA A 78 2.58 -8.77 1.70
CA ALA A 78 2.00 -7.87 2.69
C ALA A 78 2.08 -8.44 4.10
N ARG A 79 1.80 -9.73 4.28
CA ARG A 79 1.91 -10.41 5.57
C ARG A 79 3.36 -10.45 6.08
N ALA A 80 4.31 -10.69 5.19
CA ALA A 80 5.72 -10.67 5.54
C ALA A 80 6.15 -9.25 5.97
N LEU A 81 5.67 -8.22 5.27
CA LEU A 81 5.93 -6.84 5.62
C LEU A 81 5.41 -6.48 7.02
N VAL A 82 4.18 -6.89 7.34
CA VAL A 82 3.59 -6.67 8.67
C VAL A 82 4.38 -7.36 9.77
N ALA A 83 4.92 -8.54 9.49
CA ALA A 83 5.73 -9.29 10.46
C ALA A 83 7.11 -8.64 10.72
N GLU A 84 7.63 -7.90 9.75
CA GLU A 84 9.00 -7.36 9.79
C GLU A 84 9.04 -5.89 10.24
N ALA A 85 8.11 -5.06 9.78
CA ALA A 85 8.14 -3.62 9.99
C ALA A 85 7.44 -3.21 11.29
N ASP A 86 7.96 -2.14 11.93
CA ASP A 86 7.44 -1.68 13.23
C ASP A 86 6.01 -1.15 13.16
N GLN A 87 5.69 -0.43 12.07
CA GLN A 87 4.41 0.26 11.90
C GLN A 87 3.75 -0.15 10.60
N ALA A 88 3.46 -1.44 10.47
CA ALA A 88 2.82 -1.97 9.27
C ALA A 88 1.48 -2.59 9.60
N GLU A 89 0.49 -2.30 8.76
CA GLU A 89 -0.86 -2.83 8.88
C GLU A 89 -1.31 -3.39 7.54
N LEU A 90 -2.02 -4.51 7.58
CA LEU A 90 -2.71 -5.07 6.44
C LEU A 90 -4.19 -5.10 6.74
N PHE A 91 -4.98 -4.37 5.96
CA PHE A 91 -6.43 -4.38 6.06
C PHE A 91 -7.03 -5.18 4.91
N LEU A 92 -7.66 -6.28 5.26
CA LEU A 92 -8.38 -7.13 4.32
C LEU A 92 -9.86 -6.81 4.36
N TYR A 93 -10.45 -6.70 3.18
CA TYR A 93 -11.87 -6.44 3.00
C TYR A 93 -12.53 -7.68 2.42
N PHE A 94 -13.74 -7.97 2.84
CA PHE A 94 -14.46 -9.13 2.35
C PHE A 94 -14.88 -8.91 0.89
N GLY A 95 -14.41 -9.77 0.00
CA GLY A 95 -14.77 -9.73 -1.41
C GLY A 95 -13.67 -10.22 -2.34
N ASP A 96 -13.99 -10.19 -3.63
CA ASP A 96 -13.14 -10.72 -4.69
C ASP A 96 -12.76 -9.67 -5.75
N GLN A 97 -13.00 -8.39 -5.48
CA GLN A 97 -12.76 -7.32 -6.45
C GLN A 97 -11.39 -6.69 -6.28
N HIS A 98 -10.73 -6.36 -7.39
CA HIS A 98 -9.40 -5.75 -7.35
C HIS A 98 -9.49 -4.24 -7.11
N TYR A 99 -10.13 -3.49 -7.99
CA TYR A 99 -10.30 -2.03 -7.86
C TYR A 99 -11.64 -1.71 -7.17
N PHE A 100 -11.78 -2.07 -5.90
CA PHE A 100 -13.07 -1.94 -5.23
C PHE A 100 -13.38 -0.53 -4.72
N ALA A 101 -12.40 0.36 -4.68
CA ALA A 101 -12.57 1.73 -4.17
C ALA A 101 -12.71 2.78 -5.27
N ASP A 102 -12.77 2.38 -6.54
CA ASP A 102 -12.96 3.28 -7.66
C ASP A 102 -14.44 3.32 -8.06
N SER A 103 -15.12 4.41 -7.75
CA SER A 103 -16.56 4.58 -7.98
C SER A 103 -16.97 4.59 -9.46
N SER A 104 -15.99 4.74 -10.36
CA SER A 104 -16.25 4.71 -11.81
C SER A 104 -16.30 3.30 -12.39
N LEU A 105 -15.95 2.28 -11.60
CA LEU A 105 -15.85 0.89 -12.07
C LEU A 105 -16.98 0.00 -11.53
N PRO A 106 -17.35 -1.05 -12.28
CA PRO A 106 -18.34 -2.04 -11.78
C PRO A 106 -17.88 -2.78 -10.52
N SER A 107 -16.57 -2.84 -10.27
CA SER A 107 -15.98 -3.47 -9.09
C SER A 107 -16.14 -2.66 -7.80
N TYR A 108 -16.69 -1.46 -7.89
CA TYR A 108 -16.83 -0.57 -6.73
C TYR A 108 -17.71 -1.19 -5.63
N ASP A 109 -17.18 -1.18 -4.42
CA ASP A 109 -17.88 -1.58 -3.20
C ASP A 109 -17.95 -0.37 -2.27
N ALA A 110 -19.14 0.20 -2.13
CA ALA A 110 -19.34 1.43 -1.38
C ALA A 110 -19.02 1.27 0.11
N ASP A 111 -19.40 0.17 0.72
CA ASP A 111 -19.19 -0.08 2.15
C ASP A 111 -17.69 -0.29 2.44
N ALA A 112 -17.02 -1.13 1.65
CA ALA A 112 -15.58 -1.35 1.79
C ALA A 112 -14.80 -0.06 1.53
N SER A 113 -15.20 0.71 0.53
CA SER A 113 -14.57 1.99 0.20
C SER A 113 -14.69 3.01 1.33
N ALA A 114 -15.83 3.09 1.98
CA ALA A 114 -16.03 4.02 3.10
C ALA A 114 -15.08 3.70 4.26
N ILE A 115 -14.91 2.41 4.57
CA ILE A 115 -13.99 1.97 5.63
C ILE A 115 -12.54 2.25 5.22
N LEU A 116 -12.19 1.93 3.98
CA LEU A 116 -10.84 2.19 3.45
C LEU A 116 -10.50 3.68 3.52
N ILE A 117 -11.38 4.54 3.07
CA ILE A 117 -11.16 6.00 3.07
C ILE A 117 -10.95 6.50 4.49
N GLN A 118 -11.74 6.05 5.45
CA GLN A 118 -11.57 6.45 6.85
C GLN A 118 -10.21 6.03 7.40
N ARG A 119 -9.78 4.81 7.11
CA ARG A 119 -8.47 4.31 7.52
C ARG A 119 -7.33 5.11 6.90
N VAL A 120 -7.46 5.47 5.62
CA VAL A 120 -6.46 6.29 4.93
C VAL A 120 -6.39 7.69 5.52
N LEU A 121 -7.54 8.31 5.81
CA LEU A 121 -7.56 9.63 6.44
C LEU A 121 -6.92 9.61 7.83
N ASP A 122 -7.20 8.59 8.63
CA ASP A 122 -6.59 8.42 9.94
C ASP A 122 -5.07 8.21 9.82
N PHE A 123 -4.64 7.42 8.83
CA PHE A 123 -3.22 7.22 8.55
C PHE A 123 -2.52 8.53 8.21
N LEU A 124 -3.10 9.32 7.32
CA LEU A 124 -2.53 10.60 6.91
C LEU A 124 -2.52 11.62 8.04
N ALA A 125 -3.55 11.65 8.87
CA ALA A 125 -3.64 12.57 10.00
C ALA A 125 -2.54 12.32 11.05
N ALA A 126 -2.03 11.11 11.14
CA ALA A 126 -0.97 10.74 12.07
C ALA A 126 0.45 11.04 11.54
N ARG A 127 0.57 11.53 10.30
CA ARG A 127 1.89 11.86 9.68
C ARG A 127 2.27 13.33 9.92
#